data_79e56603bc73eab8efd9f398ac1c1292
#
_entry.id   79e56603bc73eab8efd9f398ac1c1292
#
_cell.length_a   1.000
_cell.length_b   1.000
_cell.length_c   1.000
_cell.angle_alpha   90.00
_cell.angle_beta   90.00
_cell.angle_gamma   90.00
#
_symmetry.space_group_name_H-M   'P 1'
#
loop_
_entity.id
_entity.type
_entity.pdbx_description
1 polymer ?
#
loop_
_entity_poly.entity_id
_entity_poly.type
_entity_poly.pdbx_seq_one_letter_code
_entity_poly.pdbx_strand_id
1 'polypeptide(L)'
;MAATLSRLRDSKGEPRVVSSPRFDGSMGFVPDLKPDLQVGEVIPGLHIGSQDAAADWCLLQSLAVTHVVNAVASTVPNFHEDLGLTYLALELLDLPDFTLTPATIGTVCDFIDGALSSGGSVLVHCNAGVSRSCALVLAFLILRRGMDLHEALEKTRTARPAVRPNEGFLRQLAELQKSMLASSPPTSS
;
A
#
# COMPACT_ATOMS: atom_id res chain seq x y z
N MET A 1 -0.20 -21.98 21.33
CA MET A 1 -0.89 -21.02 20.43
C MET A 1 -2.23 -20.49 20.95
N ALA A 2 -2.64 -20.79 22.19
CA ALA A 2 -3.92 -20.32 22.74
C ALA A 2 -3.87 -18.99 23.53
N ALA A 3 -2.67 -18.43 23.72
CA ALA A 3 -2.49 -17.23 24.59
C ALA A 3 -2.70 -15.88 23.88
N THR A 4 -2.74 -15.85 22.54
CA THR A 4 -2.83 -14.59 21.77
C THR A 4 -4.27 -14.14 21.57
N LEU A 5 -5.25 -15.04 21.60
CA LEU A 5 -6.67 -14.71 21.44
C LEU A 5 -7.31 -14.10 22.69
N SER A 6 -6.72 -14.24 23.88
CA SER A 6 -7.27 -13.70 25.12
C SER A 6 -7.12 -12.19 25.29
N ARG A 7 -6.30 -11.52 24.46
CA ARG A 7 -6.07 -10.06 24.53
C ARG A 7 -7.06 -9.24 23.68
N LEU A 8 -7.86 -9.87 22.85
CA LEU A 8 -8.83 -9.20 21.97
C LEU A 8 -10.26 -9.22 22.52
N ARG A 9 -10.45 -9.54 23.81
CA ARG A 9 -11.76 -9.56 24.43
C ARG A 9 -11.92 -8.37 25.37
N ASP A 10 -13.14 -7.80 25.39
CA ASP A 10 -13.48 -6.76 26.38
C ASP A 10 -13.55 -7.34 27.81
N SER A 11 -13.81 -6.49 28.79
CA SER A 11 -13.95 -6.89 30.20
C SER A 11 -15.13 -7.87 30.48
N LYS A 12 -15.96 -8.15 29.48
CA LYS A 12 -17.08 -9.07 29.54
C LYS A 12 -16.83 -10.35 28.72
N GLY A 13 -15.63 -10.50 28.12
CA GLY A 13 -15.25 -11.68 27.35
C GLY A 13 -15.77 -11.71 25.91
N GLU A 14 -16.43 -10.63 25.46
CA GLU A 14 -16.92 -10.51 24.08
C GLU A 14 -15.81 -10.09 23.12
N PRO A 15 -15.87 -10.52 21.84
CA PRO A 15 -14.90 -10.09 20.83
C PRO A 15 -14.96 -8.57 20.70
N ARG A 16 -13.82 -7.92 20.93
CA ARG A 16 -13.70 -6.47 20.80
C ARG A 16 -13.74 -6.12 19.31
N VAL A 17 -14.87 -5.62 18.84
CA VAL A 17 -14.93 -4.96 17.53
C VAL A 17 -14.13 -3.66 17.69
N VAL A 18 -12.92 -3.63 17.12
CA VAL A 18 -12.17 -2.38 17.01
C VAL A 18 -12.91 -1.56 15.96
N SER A 19 -13.81 -0.70 16.42
CA SER A 19 -14.42 0.29 15.55
C SER A 19 -13.31 1.21 15.05
N SER A 20 -13.19 1.34 13.75
CA SER A 20 -12.32 2.33 13.10
C SER A 20 -12.43 3.67 13.83
N PRO A 21 -11.31 4.41 14.06
CA PRO A 21 -11.38 5.70 14.71
C PRO A 21 -12.39 6.57 13.96
N ARG A 22 -13.43 7.05 14.68
CA ARG A 22 -14.44 7.93 14.11
C ARG A 22 -13.74 9.25 13.77
N PHE A 23 -13.61 9.51 12.48
CA PHE A 23 -13.24 10.84 12.00
C PHE A 23 -14.29 11.85 12.48
N ASP A 24 -13.86 12.87 13.22
CA ASP A 24 -14.72 14.01 13.49
C ASP A 24 -14.96 14.76 12.17
N GLY A 25 -16.19 15.14 11.89
CA GLY A 25 -16.67 15.62 10.59
C GLY A 25 -16.12 16.99 10.14
N SER A 26 -14.87 17.36 10.45
CA SER A 26 -14.32 18.69 10.17
C SER A 26 -13.80 18.92 8.74
N MET A 27 -13.82 17.91 7.87
CA MET A 27 -13.29 18.00 6.49
C MET A 27 -14.24 17.47 5.40
N GLY A 28 -15.54 17.59 5.55
CA GLY A 28 -16.49 17.29 4.46
C GLY A 28 -16.48 15.83 3.96
N PHE A 29 -15.89 14.93 4.71
CA PHE A 29 -15.84 13.51 4.40
C PHE A 29 -17.16 12.86 4.83
N VAL A 30 -17.92 12.33 3.88
CA VAL A 30 -19.04 11.44 4.18
C VAL A 30 -18.42 10.09 4.57
N PRO A 31 -18.53 9.64 5.85
CA PRO A 31 -18.00 8.34 6.23
C PRO A 31 -18.69 7.27 5.38
N ASP A 32 -17.90 6.49 4.66
CA ASP A 32 -18.40 5.30 3.99
C ASP A 32 -18.89 4.34 5.09
N LEU A 33 -20.20 4.08 5.12
CA LEU A 33 -20.81 3.22 6.14
C LEU A 33 -20.41 1.74 5.96
N LYS A 34 -19.74 1.41 4.86
CA LYS A 34 -19.26 0.07 4.55
C LYS A 34 -17.74 0.12 4.35
N PRO A 35 -16.94 -0.53 5.22
CA PRO A 35 -15.49 -0.57 5.06
C PRO A 35 -15.10 -1.24 3.73
N ASP A 36 -14.12 -0.65 3.06
CA ASP A 36 -13.53 -1.22 1.84
C ASP A 36 -12.44 -2.22 2.22
N LEU A 37 -12.82 -3.48 2.36
CA LEU A 37 -11.91 -4.59 2.66
C LEU A 37 -11.36 -5.27 1.41
N GLN A 38 -11.61 -4.74 0.21
CA GLN A 38 -11.06 -5.29 -1.02
C GLN A 38 -9.54 -5.07 -1.06
N VAL A 39 -8.79 -6.15 -1.11
CA VAL A 39 -7.34 -6.16 -1.34
C VAL A 39 -7.04 -6.85 -2.65
N GLY A 40 -6.15 -6.27 -3.45
CA GLY A 40 -5.66 -6.87 -4.69
C GLY A 40 -4.24 -7.41 -4.50
N GLU A 41 -4.00 -8.68 -4.81
CA GLU A 41 -2.66 -9.22 -4.94
C GLU A 41 -2.13 -8.92 -6.35
N VAL A 42 -1.17 -8.00 -6.44
CA VAL A 42 -0.64 -7.50 -7.72
C VAL A 42 0.40 -8.46 -8.30
N ILE A 43 1.29 -8.93 -7.45
CA ILE A 43 2.22 -10.05 -7.69
C ILE A 43 2.28 -10.88 -6.41
N PRO A 44 2.77 -12.12 -6.43
CA PRO A 44 2.85 -12.95 -5.23
C PRO A 44 3.47 -12.22 -4.04
N GLY A 45 2.71 -12.10 -2.96
CA GLY A 45 3.09 -11.44 -1.71
C GLY A 45 3.03 -9.91 -1.74
N LEU A 46 2.71 -9.24 -2.84
CA LEU A 46 2.51 -7.78 -2.89
C LEU A 46 1.04 -7.43 -3.06
N HIS A 47 0.49 -6.79 -2.05
CA HIS A 47 -0.92 -6.41 -1.98
C HIS A 47 -1.11 -4.90 -2.00
N ILE A 48 -2.26 -4.46 -2.54
CA ILE A 48 -2.71 -3.08 -2.52
C ILE A 48 -4.12 -2.99 -1.93
N GLY A 49 -4.34 -2.03 -1.02
CA GLY A 49 -5.62 -1.87 -0.34
C GLY A 49 -5.88 -0.46 0.18
N SER A 50 -7.02 -0.32 0.87
CA SER A 50 -7.44 0.88 1.58
C SER A 50 -6.90 0.92 3.02
N GLN A 51 -7.17 2.03 3.73
CA GLN A 51 -6.95 2.12 5.17
C GLN A 51 -7.81 1.12 5.96
N ASP A 52 -9.01 0.81 5.48
CA ASP A 52 -9.91 -0.13 6.17
C ASP A 52 -9.35 -1.55 6.11
N ALA A 53 -8.79 -1.94 4.96
CA ALA A 53 -8.07 -3.20 4.81
C ALA A 53 -6.83 -3.25 5.71
N ALA A 54 -6.09 -2.13 5.85
CA ALA A 54 -4.93 -2.03 6.74
C ALA A 54 -5.31 -2.09 8.23
N ALA A 55 -6.52 -1.69 8.58
CA ALA A 55 -7.04 -1.75 9.96
C ALA A 55 -7.60 -3.13 10.34
N ASP A 56 -7.93 -3.98 9.37
CA ASP A 56 -8.51 -5.30 9.62
C ASP A 56 -7.43 -6.35 9.86
N TRP A 57 -7.17 -6.63 11.14
CA TRP A 57 -6.17 -7.61 11.54
C TRP A 57 -6.43 -9.03 11.00
N CYS A 58 -7.70 -9.46 10.98
CA CYS A 58 -8.05 -10.79 10.49
C CYS A 58 -7.75 -10.93 9.00
N LEU A 59 -8.02 -9.87 8.22
CA LEU A 59 -7.68 -9.82 6.82
C LEU A 59 -6.16 -9.87 6.61
N LEU A 60 -5.38 -9.04 7.33
CA LEU A 60 -3.91 -9.04 7.23
C LEU A 60 -3.30 -10.40 7.58
N GLN A 61 -3.82 -11.07 8.61
CA GLN A 61 -3.39 -12.42 8.96
C GLN A 61 -3.72 -13.44 7.85
N SER A 62 -4.91 -13.36 7.26
CA SER A 62 -5.31 -14.27 6.17
C SER A 62 -4.44 -14.14 4.92
N LEU A 63 -3.89 -12.95 4.68
CA LEU A 63 -2.95 -12.62 3.59
C LEU A 63 -1.48 -12.83 4.00
N ALA A 64 -1.24 -13.32 5.22
CA ALA A 64 0.10 -13.48 5.80
C ALA A 64 0.95 -12.21 5.71
N VAL A 65 0.33 -11.01 5.81
CA VAL A 65 1.05 -9.73 5.74
C VAL A 65 2.02 -9.62 6.91
N THR A 66 3.26 -9.28 6.59
CA THR A 66 4.36 -9.05 7.54
C THR A 66 4.85 -7.61 7.51
N HIS A 67 4.66 -6.93 6.40
CA HIS A 67 5.13 -5.57 6.16
C HIS A 67 4.01 -4.69 5.60
N VAL A 68 4.00 -3.42 5.99
CA VAL A 68 2.99 -2.46 5.54
C VAL A 68 3.67 -1.16 5.10
N VAL A 69 3.36 -0.70 3.89
CA VAL A 69 3.68 0.67 3.44
C VAL A 69 2.45 1.54 3.64
N ASN A 70 2.52 2.42 4.63
CA ASN A 70 1.47 3.40 4.90
C ASN A 70 1.84 4.73 4.20
N ALA A 71 1.18 5.02 3.10
CA ALA A 71 1.44 6.23 2.29
C ALA A 71 0.84 7.53 2.87
N VAL A 72 0.18 7.48 4.03
CA VAL A 72 -0.60 8.58 4.62
C VAL A 72 -0.51 8.59 6.14
N ALA A 73 0.69 8.39 6.68
CA ALA A 73 0.93 8.17 8.10
C ALA A 73 0.53 9.35 9.00
N SER A 74 0.44 10.60 8.47
CA SER A 74 -0.08 11.75 9.22
C SER A 74 -1.58 11.66 9.53
N THR A 75 -2.34 10.92 8.73
CA THR A 75 -3.81 10.86 8.85
C THR A 75 -4.32 9.46 9.20
N VAL A 76 -3.54 8.43 8.89
CA VAL A 76 -3.88 7.03 9.18
C VAL A 76 -2.76 6.41 9.99
N PRO A 77 -3.03 5.97 11.24
CA PRO A 77 -2.01 5.37 12.08
C PRO A 77 -1.56 4.00 11.55
N ASN A 78 -0.39 3.57 12.01
CA ASN A 78 0.06 2.18 11.85
C ASN A 78 -0.68 1.32 12.88
N PHE A 79 -1.74 0.63 12.44
CA PHE A 79 -2.70 0.01 13.36
C PHE A 79 -2.16 -1.17 14.20
N HIS A 80 -1.15 -1.89 13.71
CA HIS A 80 -0.77 -3.20 14.24
C HIS A 80 0.74 -3.35 14.47
N GLU A 81 1.44 -2.26 14.79
CA GLU A 81 2.87 -2.30 15.13
C GLU A 81 3.15 -3.18 16.35
N ASP A 82 2.27 -3.12 17.34
CA ASP A 82 2.34 -3.93 18.56
C ASP A 82 2.09 -5.44 18.33
N LEU A 83 1.57 -5.80 17.17
CA LEU A 83 1.33 -7.19 16.77
C LEU A 83 2.43 -7.78 15.87
N GLY A 84 3.53 -7.04 15.69
CA GLY A 84 4.74 -7.51 15.01
C GLY A 84 4.79 -7.23 13.51
N LEU A 85 3.91 -6.38 12.97
CA LEU A 85 4.04 -5.88 11.61
C LEU A 85 5.14 -4.82 11.53
N THR A 86 5.93 -4.90 10.45
CA THR A 86 6.95 -3.89 10.14
C THR A 86 6.36 -2.83 9.23
N TYR A 87 6.51 -1.54 9.58
CA TYR A 87 5.94 -0.43 8.85
C TYR A 87 6.98 0.46 8.17
N LEU A 88 6.66 0.88 6.94
CA LEU A 88 7.24 2.06 6.30
C LEU A 88 6.17 3.15 6.25
N ALA A 89 6.33 4.17 7.08
CA ALA A 89 5.42 5.30 7.20
C ALA A 89 5.86 6.46 6.28
N LEU A 90 4.96 6.94 5.42
CA LEU A 90 5.21 8.00 4.45
C LEU A 90 4.09 9.05 4.50
N GLU A 91 4.43 10.26 4.04
CA GLU A 91 3.53 11.40 3.95
C GLU A 91 3.36 11.83 2.48
N LEU A 92 2.46 11.18 1.76
CA LEU A 92 2.16 11.54 0.38
C LEU A 92 0.85 12.33 0.29
N LEU A 93 0.88 13.44 -0.45
CA LEU A 93 -0.32 14.17 -0.82
C LEU A 93 -0.87 13.65 -2.15
N ASP A 94 -2.19 13.50 -2.26
CA ASP A 94 -2.84 13.09 -3.51
C ASP A 94 -3.14 14.31 -4.40
N LEU A 95 -2.07 14.99 -4.80
CA LEU A 95 -2.12 16.21 -5.60
C LEU A 95 -1.31 16.00 -6.89
N PRO A 96 -1.77 16.54 -8.04
CA PRO A 96 -1.05 16.38 -9.32
C PRO A 96 0.33 17.04 -9.37
N ASP A 97 0.60 18.00 -8.49
CA ASP A 97 1.88 18.71 -8.35
C ASP A 97 2.76 18.15 -7.21
N PHE A 98 2.28 17.17 -6.44
CA PHE A 98 3.10 16.47 -5.44
C PHE A 98 4.21 15.66 -6.10
N THR A 99 5.44 15.84 -5.64
CA THR A 99 6.61 15.16 -6.21
C THR A 99 6.93 13.87 -5.47
N LEU A 100 6.90 12.76 -6.17
CA LEU A 100 7.49 11.49 -5.73
C LEU A 100 9.00 11.56 -5.95
N THR A 101 9.75 11.84 -4.90
CA THR A 101 11.21 11.96 -5.03
C THR A 101 11.87 10.61 -5.34
N PRO A 102 12.99 10.58 -6.07
CA PRO A 102 13.75 9.35 -6.29
C PRO A 102 14.13 8.64 -4.98
N ALA A 103 14.42 9.41 -3.92
CA ALA A 103 14.73 8.87 -2.60
C ALA A 103 13.54 8.14 -1.99
N THR A 104 12.34 8.73 -2.03
CA THR A 104 11.10 8.10 -1.56
C THR A 104 10.81 6.81 -2.33
N ILE A 105 10.89 6.88 -3.67
CA ILE A 105 10.68 5.71 -4.52
C ILE A 105 11.70 4.61 -4.20
N GLY A 106 12.98 4.96 -4.07
CA GLY A 106 14.05 4.01 -3.73
C GLY A 106 13.78 3.32 -2.40
N THR A 107 13.47 4.08 -1.35
CA THR A 107 13.14 3.55 -0.02
C THR A 107 11.95 2.57 -0.06
N VAL A 108 10.90 2.91 -0.78
CA VAL A 108 9.73 2.01 -0.94
C VAL A 108 10.11 0.73 -1.67
N CYS A 109 10.87 0.85 -2.76
CA CYS A 109 11.30 -0.29 -3.54
C CYS A 109 12.19 -1.24 -2.72
N ASP A 110 13.14 -0.71 -1.96
CA ASP A 110 14.03 -1.49 -1.11
C ASP A 110 13.26 -2.19 0.02
N PHE A 111 12.29 -1.49 0.63
CA PHE A 111 11.44 -2.05 1.68
C PHE A 111 10.58 -3.23 1.14
N ILE A 112 9.93 -3.05 -0.02
CA ILE A 112 9.13 -4.11 -0.63
C ILE A 112 10.01 -5.29 -1.05
N ASP A 113 11.13 -5.04 -1.74
CA ASP A 113 12.04 -6.10 -2.19
C ASP A 113 12.63 -6.88 -1.00
N GLY A 114 13.04 -6.19 0.05
CA GLY A 114 13.57 -6.82 1.26
C GLY A 114 12.55 -7.75 1.91
N ALA A 115 11.30 -7.29 2.04
CA ALA A 115 10.22 -8.09 2.60
C ALA A 115 9.91 -9.33 1.73
N LEU A 116 9.73 -9.16 0.43
CA LEU A 116 9.42 -10.26 -0.49
C LEU A 116 10.57 -11.27 -0.58
N SER A 117 11.82 -10.79 -0.61
CA SER A 117 13.01 -11.66 -0.68
C SER A 117 13.21 -12.50 0.58
N SER A 118 12.71 -12.03 1.73
CA SER A 118 12.71 -12.80 2.98
C SER A 118 11.49 -13.72 3.14
N GLY A 119 10.67 -13.86 2.10
CA GLY A 119 9.45 -14.68 2.13
C GLY A 119 8.28 -14.02 2.85
N GLY A 120 8.35 -12.71 3.10
CA GLY A 120 7.27 -11.92 3.68
C GLY A 120 6.21 -11.52 2.66
N SER A 121 5.14 -10.91 3.15
CA SER A 121 4.03 -10.36 2.36
C SER A 121 3.83 -8.89 2.73
N VAL A 122 3.59 -8.04 1.73
CA VAL A 122 3.53 -6.59 1.88
C VAL A 122 2.15 -6.07 1.50
N LEU A 123 1.55 -5.24 2.35
CA LEU A 123 0.41 -4.41 1.99
C LEU A 123 0.88 -2.96 1.74
N VAL A 124 0.55 -2.41 0.58
CA VAL A 124 0.73 -0.97 0.28
C VAL A 124 -0.63 -0.30 0.32
N HIS A 125 -0.83 0.65 1.23
CA HIS A 125 -2.12 1.33 1.37
C HIS A 125 -2.00 2.85 1.42
N CYS A 126 -3.11 3.53 1.15
CA CYS A 126 -3.36 4.93 1.47
C CYS A 126 -4.76 5.04 2.10
N ASN A 127 -5.49 6.15 1.95
CA ASN A 127 -6.87 6.19 2.46
C ASN A 127 -7.78 5.21 1.68
N ALA A 128 -8.04 5.47 0.41
CA ALA A 128 -8.94 4.67 -0.41
C ALA A 128 -8.26 3.52 -1.18
N GLY A 129 -6.92 3.42 -1.17
CA GLY A 129 -6.21 2.42 -1.98
C GLY A 129 -6.35 2.63 -3.49
N VAL A 130 -6.43 3.89 -3.93
CA VAL A 130 -6.78 4.25 -5.33
C VAL A 130 -5.61 4.92 -6.05
N SER A 131 -4.99 5.95 -5.47
CA SER A 131 -4.02 6.80 -6.17
C SER A 131 -2.60 6.69 -5.60
N ARG A 132 -2.33 7.15 -4.38
CA ARG A 132 -0.99 7.18 -3.76
C ARG A 132 -0.35 5.80 -3.62
N SER A 133 -1.07 4.84 -3.05
CA SER A 133 -0.61 3.46 -2.93
C SER A 133 -0.39 2.82 -4.30
N CYS A 134 -1.27 3.11 -5.27
CA CYS A 134 -1.09 2.65 -6.64
C CYS A 134 0.20 3.20 -7.25
N ALA A 135 0.47 4.51 -7.11
CA ALA A 135 1.70 5.12 -7.64
C ALA A 135 2.97 4.44 -7.10
N LEU A 136 2.99 4.10 -5.81
CA LEU A 136 4.13 3.39 -5.18
C LEU A 136 4.28 1.96 -5.74
N VAL A 137 3.18 1.23 -5.89
CA VAL A 137 3.18 -0.12 -6.47
C VAL A 137 3.67 -0.08 -7.92
N LEU A 138 3.18 0.88 -8.73
CA LEU A 138 3.63 1.04 -10.11
C LEU A 138 5.12 1.36 -10.19
N ALA A 139 5.63 2.27 -9.35
CA ALA A 139 7.06 2.58 -9.29
C ALA A 139 7.90 1.34 -8.98
N PHE A 140 7.45 0.51 -8.04
CA PHE A 140 8.10 -0.75 -7.71
C PHE A 140 8.11 -1.73 -8.90
N LEU A 141 6.96 -1.93 -9.58
CA LEU A 141 6.87 -2.84 -10.72
C LEU A 141 7.77 -2.39 -11.88
N ILE A 142 7.84 -1.08 -12.14
CA ILE A 142 8.71 -0.51 -13.16
C ILE A 142 10.18 -0.75 -12.79
N LEU A 143 10.59 -0.36 -11.57
CA LEU A 143 12.01 -0.35 -11.18
C LEU A 143 12.57 -1.73 -10.84
N ARG A 144 11.76 -2.61 -10.24
CA ARG A 144 12.24 -3.89 -9.69
C ARG A 144 11.75 -5.11 -10.47
N ARG A 145 10.72 -4.95 -11.31
CA ARG A 145 10.18 -6.05 -12.13
C ARG A 145 10.33 -5.80 -13.62
N GLY A 146 10.85 -4.62 -14.02
CA GLY A 146 11.12 -4.28 -15.42
C GLY A 146 9.87 -4.14 -16.29
N MET A 147 8.69 -3.95 -15.64
CA MET A 147 7.44 -3.76 -16.37
C MET A 147 7.39 -2.36 -16.97
N ASP A 148 6.78 -2.21 -18.13
CA ASP A 148 6.42 -0.87 -18.59
C ASP A 148 5.21 -0.34 -17.80
N LEU A 149 5.00 0.98 -17.85
CA LEU A 149 3.94 1.65 -17.08
C LEU A 149 2.54 1.13 -17.44
N HIS A 150 2.29 0.82 -18.71
CA HIS A 150 1.01 0.31 -19.16
C HIS A 150 0.75 -1.09 -18.59
N GLU A 151 1.71 -1.99 -18.73
CA GLU A 151 1.67 -3.34 -18.21
C GLU A 151 1.48 -3.34 -16.67
N ALA A 152 2.26 -2.52 -15.95
CA ALA A 152 2.16 -2.38 -14.50
C ALA A 152 0.77 -1.89 -14.07
N LEU A 153 0.22 -0.89 -14.79
CA LEU A 153 -1.10 -0.33 -14.50
C LEU A 153 -2.23 -1.35 -14.75
N GLU A 154 -2.20 -2.05 -15.88
CA GLU A 154 -3.20 -3.07 -16.20
C GLU A 154 -3.16 -4.24 -15.21
N LYS A 155 -1.97 -4.68 -14.83
CA LYS A 155 -1.78 -5.71 -13.81
C LYS A 155 -2.37 -5.27 -12.47
N THR A 156 -2.09 -4.04 -12.05
CA THR A 156 -2.60 -3.49 -10.79
C THR A 156 -4.12 -3.30 -10.83
N ARG A 157 -4.69 -2.87 -11.97
CA ARG A 157 -6.14 -2.77 -12.20
C ARG A 157 -6.84 -4.12 -12.17
N THR A 158 -6.21 -5.14 -12.72
CA THR A 158 -6.76 -6.51 -12.67
C THR A 158 -6.87 -6.99 -11.22
N ALA A 159 -5.85 -6.71 -10.39
CA ALA A 159 -5.86 -7.06 -8.97
C ALA A 159 -6.84 -6.21 -8.15
N ARG A 160 -6.90 -4.91 -8.40
CA ARG A 160 -7.79 -3.97 -7.73
C ARG A 160 -8.38 -2.96 -8.73
N PRO A 161 -9.60 -3.20 -9.22
CA PRO A 161 -10.24 -2.35 -10.26
C PRO A 161 -10.42 -0.87 -9.90
N ALA A 162 -10.45 -0.55 -8.60
CA ALA A 162 -10.61 0.81 -8.11
C ALA A 162 -9.36 1.69 -8.32
N VAL A 163 -8.19 1.14 -8.69
CA VAL A 163 -6.95 1.92 -8.79
C VAL A 163 -7.01 2.94 -9.93
N ARG A 164 -6.69 4.17 -9.57
CA ARG A 164 -6.68 5.32 -10.47
C ARG A 164 -5.68 6.36 -9.97
N PRO A 165 -4.38 6.20 -10.26
CA PRO A 165 -3.38 7.21 -9.89
C PRO A 165 -3.73 8.55 -10.52
N ASN A 166 -3.47 9.65 -9.81
CA ASN A 166 -3.68 10.97 -10.36
C ASN A 166 -2.72 11.24 -11.55
N GLU A 167 -3.06 12.22 -12.39
CA GLU A 167 -2.30 12.52 -13.61
C GLU A 167 -0.85 12.94 -13.33
N GLY A 168 -0.60 13.59 -12.19
CA GLY A 168 0.76 13.98 -11.80
C GLY A 168 1.63 12.77 -11.52
N PHE A 169 1.11 11.78 -10.82
CA PHE A 169 1.81 10.53 -10.59
C PHE A 169 2.06 9.76 -11.88
N LEU A 170 1.06 9.70 -12.78
CA LEU A 170 1.25 9.04 -14.07
C LEU A 170 2.35 9.69 -14.91
N ARG A 171 2.41 11.04 -14.96
CA ARG A 171 3.50 11.75 -15.65
C ARG A 171 4.86 11.41 -15.05
N GLN A 172 4.99 11.44 -13.72
CA GLN A 172 6.25 11.14 -13.03
C GLN A 172 6.70 9.69 -13.25
N LEU A 173 5.77 8.73 -13.26
CA LEU A 173 6.06 7.33 -13.54
C LEU A 173 6.48 7.11 -15.01
N ALA A 174 5.90 7.83 -15.95
CA ALA A 174 6.34 7.81 -17.35
C ALA A 174 7.76 8.34 -17.52
N GLU A 175 8.13 9.42 -16.82
CA GLU A 175 9.50 9.94 -16.82
C GLU A 175 10.48 8.97 -16.14
N LEU A 176 10.06 8.33 -15.04
CA LEU A 176 10.84 7.30 -14.38
C LEU A 176 11.17 6.16 -15.33
N GLN A 177 10.19 5.64 -16.06
CA GLN A 177 10.39 4.60 -17.06
C GLN A 177 11.37 5.03 -18.19
N LYS A 178 11.22 6.25 -18.72
CA LYS A 178 12.13 6.79 -19.73
C LYS A 178 13.58 6.85 -19.24
N SER A 179 13.78 7.31 -17.99
CA SER A 179 15.11 7.40 -17.40
C SER A 179 15.79 6.03 -17.26
N MET A 180 15.03 4.99 -16.93
CA MET A 180 15.52 3.62 -16.86
C MET A 180 15.96 3.10 -18.24
N LEU A 181 15.14 3.33 -19.27
CA LEU A 181 15.47 2.90 -20.64
C LEU A 181 16.74 3.60 -21.15
N ALA A 182 16.92 4.89 -20.81
CA ALA A 182 18.11 5.64 -21.17
C ALA A 182 19.40 5.18 -20.46
N SER A 183 19.25 4.58 -19.26
CA SER A 183 20.36 4.09 -18.44
C SER A 183 20.76 2.64 -18.76
N SER A 184 19.96 1.92 -19.52
CA SER A 184 20.27 0.55 -19.95
C SER A 184 21.26 0.59 -21.10
N PRO A 185 22.42 -0.12 -21.04
CA PRO A 185 23.35 -0.19 -22.16
C PRO A 185 22.65 -0.82 -23.36
N PRO A 186 23.00 -0.40 -24.60
CA PRO A 186 22.43 -0.99 -25.81
C PRO A 186 22.73 -2.50 -25.81
N THR A 187 21.69 -3.32 -25.89
CA THR A 187 21.84 -4.76 -26.09
C THR A 187 22.59 -4.95 -27.40
N SER A 188 23.86 -5.33 -27.33
CA SER A 188 24.65 -5.77 -28.49
C SER A 188 24.01 -7.03 -29.03
N SER A 189 23.44 -6.89 -30.22
CA SER A 189 22.96 -7.99 -31.06
C SER A 189 24.14 -8.79 -31.61
#